data_dfbc5df821a071c17bcd53d0cff5b57b
#
_entry.id   dfbc5df821a071c17bcd53d0cff5b57b
#
_cell.length_a   1.000
_cell.length_b   1.000
_cell.length_c   1.000
_cell.angle_alpha   90.00
_cell.angle_beta   90.00
_cell.angle_gamma   90.00
#
_symmetry.space_group_name_H-M   'P 1'
#
loop_
_entity.id
_entity.type
_entity.pdbx_description
1 polymer ?
#
loop_
_entity_poly.entity_id
_entity_poly.type
_entity_poly.pdbx_seq_one_letter_code
_entity_poly.pdbx_strand_id
1 'polypeptide(L)'
;MKKYTPSVKNNNAVKEELCSEMKGLLYRIEKGKYDRRLDRDGVRDVYDTLKLSYENLENLIFTGEEDLALVSERVMGSLTALRKALDGELLSHVTEAADDLQYYLDSFTSIANGEIDALDEAEIKAKKLSWSKRRLYAKLDELKSIKDTFTEQEKRLEGEITGRERDLAELENKMIAEDNERVINELFRKISALKSKLDMLNVRRSNYSACFGVLDIIYANASEILAAGQFSMEETAKAKVLLNLGKLRAVVSEPDKAIGILKVMEKDIKEISAKVRSMDEKVFGLNTGETSVTDSAMAYKAELMRKAREKAANAENLENLERGTMTAGAATAHKEEN
;
A
#
# COMPACT_ATOMS: atom_id res chain seq x y z
N MET A 1 -37.70 22.18 -22.07
CA MET A 1 -36.43 22.27 -21.32
C MET A 1 -35.54 23.25 -22.05
N LYS A 2 -35.20 24.39 -21.45
CA LYS A 2 -34.21 25.32 -22.04
C LYS A 2 -32.84 24.66 -21.93
N LYS A 3 -32.17 24.42 -23.06
CA LYS A 3 -30.76 24.00 -23.06
C LYS A 3 -29.98 25.15 -22.43
N TYR A 4 -29.38 24.88 -21.30
CA TYR A 4 -28.48 25.80 -20.63
C TYR A 4 -27.16 25.76 -21.41
N THR A 5 -26.81 26.83 -22.06
CA THR A 5 -25.50 27.01 -22.70
C THR A 5 -24.59 27.66 -21.65
N PRO A 6 -23.59 26.96 -21.11
CA PRO A 6 -22.69 27.56 -20.15
C PRO A 6 -21.87 28.65 -20.81
N SER A 7 -21.81 29.82 -20.20
CA SER A 7 -20.90 30.89 -20.61
C SER A 7 -19.69 30.92 -19.68
N VAL A 8 -18.54 31.44 -20.12
CA VAL A 8 -17.31 31.57 -19.29
C VAL A 8 -17.59 32.25 -17.94
N LYS A 9 -18.51 33.18 -17.90
CA LYS A 9 -18.97 33.81 -16.64
C LYS A 9 -19.71 32.83 -15.73
N ASN A 10 -20.42 31.87 -16.29
CA ASN A 10 -21.12 30.85 -15.55
C ASN A 10 -20.14 29.80 -14.96
N ASN A 11 -19.10 29.43 -15.73
CA ASN A 11 -18.06 28.52 -15.28
C ASN A 11 -17.27 29.06 -14.07
N ASN A 12 -16.94 30.34 -14.08
CA ASN A 12 -16.31 31.00 -12.92
C ASN A 12 -17.23 31.02 -11.71
N ALA A 13 -18.52 31.28 -11.85
CA ALA A 13 -19.48 31.22 -10.74
C ALA A 13 -19.60 29.79 -10.17
N VAL A 14 -19.64 28.80 -11.04
CA VAL A 14 -19.64 27.38 -10.63
C VAL A 14 -18.37 27.02 -9.87
N LYS A 15 -17.20 27.44 -10.37
CA LYS A 15 -15.92 27.24 -9.67
C LYS A 15 -15.93 27.87 -8.27
N GLU A 16 -16.38 29.12 -8.15
CA GLU A 16 -16.46 29.83 -6.87
C GLU A 16 -17.38 29.10 -5.88
N GLU A 17 -18.52 28.59 -6.35
CA GLU A 17 -19.44 27.80 -5.54
C GLU A 17 -18.78 26.51 -5.06
N LEU A 18 -18.15 25.74 -5.95
CA LEU A 18 -17.42 24.51 -5.62
C LEU A 18 -16.28 24.77 -4.64
N CYS A 19 -15.50 25.82 -4.85
CA CYS A 19 -14.43 26.23 -3.94
C CYS A 19 -14.97 26.58 -2.54
N SER A 20 -16.09 27.29 -2.46
CA SER A 20 -16.73 27.66 -1.20
C SER A 20 -17.20 26.40 -0.44
N GLU A 21 -17.84 25.48 -1.14
CA GLU A 21 -18.34 24.22 -0.57
C GLU A 21 -17.20 23.31 -0.08
N MET A 22 -16.13 23.17 -0.89
CA MET A 22 -14.94 22.42 -0.51
C MET A 22 -14.21 23.03 0.69
N LYS A 23 -14.06 24.36 0.71
CA LYS A 23 -13.44 25.07 1.84
C LYS A 23 -14.21 24.82 3.14
N GLY A 24 -15.54 24.85 3.07
CA GLY A 24 -16.40 24.52 4.20
C GLY A 24 -16.22 23.07 4.68
N LEU A 25 -16.08 22.13 3.75
CA LEU A 25 -15.82 20.71 4.06
C LEU A 25 -14.45 20.51 4.70
N LEU A 26 -13.39 21.07 4.13
CA LEU A 26 -12.02 21.01 4.66
C LEU A 26 -11.95 21.61 6.07
N TYR A 27 -12.57 22.78 6.28
CA TYR A 27 -12.66 23.38 7.62
C TYR A 27 -13.38 22.47 8.63
N ARG A 28 -14.44 21.78 8.19
CA ARG A 28 -15.16 20.84 9.03
C ARG A 28 -14.29 19.66 9.45
N ILE A 29 -13.52 19.09 8.53
CA ILE A 29 -12.61 17.98 8.79
C ILE A 29 -11.48 18.46 9.72
N GLU A 30 -10.83 19.58 9.41
CA GLU A 30 -9.75 20.15 10.21
C GLU A 30 -10.14 20.40 11.66
N LYS A 31 -11.34 20.91 11.88
CA LYS A 31 -11.88 21.16 13.24
C LYS A 31 -12.42 19.92 13.92
N GLY A 32 -12.31 18.74 13.31
CA GLY A 32 -12.81 17.50 13.87
C GLY A 32 -14.33 17.44 14.02
N LYS A 33 -15.07 18.15 13.17
CA LYS A 33 -16.54 18.19 13.17
C LYS A 33 -17.12 17.05 12.33
N TYR A 34 -16.82 15.83 12.70
CA TYR A 34 -17.31 14.59 12.09
C TYR A 34 -17.62 13.57 13.19
N ASP A 35 -18.20 12.43 12.83
CA ASP A 35 -18.56 11.40 13.81
C ASP A 35 -17.31 10.93 14.59
N ARG A 36 -17.43 10.92 15.92
CA ARG A 36 -16.32 10.57 16.83
C ARG A 36 -15.89 9.10 16.73
N ARG A 37 -16.72 8.26 16.13
CA ARG A 37 -16.41 6.84 15.86
C ARG A 37 -15.49 6.65 14.66
N LEU A 38 -15.35 7.66 13.81
CA LEU A 38 -14.42 7.61 12.67
C LEU A 38 -12.98 7.71 13.15
N ASP A 39 -12.13 6.89 12.58
CA ASP A 39 -10.69 6.92 12.83
C ASP A 39 -10.09 8.25 12.38
N ARG A 40 -9.45 8.95 13.31
CA ARG A 40 -8.92 10.29 13.12
C ARG A 40 -7.83 10.36 12.04
N ASP A 41 -6.97 9.34 12.02
CA ASP A 41 -5.87 9.28 11.06
C ASP A 41 -6.39 9.00 9.65
N GLY A 42 -7.40 8.11 9.51
CA GLY A 42 -8.03 7.84 8.23
C GLY A 42 -8.79 9.04 7.67
N VAL A 43 -9.45 9.83 8.53
CA VAL A 43 -10.10 11.09 8.12
C VAL A 43 -9.07 12.15 7.73
N ARG A 44 -7.90 12.17 8.38
CA ARG A 44 -6.80 13.06 8.02
C ARG A 44 -6.21 12.72 6.64
N ASP A 45 -6.06 11.46 6.32
CA ASP A 45 -5.65 11.03 4.96
C ASP A 45 -6.60 11.56 3.89
N VAL A 46 -7.91 11.56 4.17
CA VAL A 46 -8.93 12.15 3.29
C VAL A 46 -8.76 13.67 3.18
N TYR A 47 -8.51 14.35 4.30
CA TYR A 47 -8.25 15.79 4.31
C TYR A 47 -7.06 16.18 3.46
N ASP A 48 -5.91 15.53 3.67
CA ASP A 48 -4.67 15.83 2.95
C ASP A 48 -4.84 15.61 1.43
N THR A 49 -5.59 14.58 1.04
CA THR A 49 -5.93 14.30 -0.36
C THR A 49 -6.81 15.39 -0.96
N LEU A 50 -7.89 15.78 -0.29
CA LEU A 50 -8.85 16.76 -0.80
C LEU A 50 -8.29 18.17 -0.80
N LYS A 51 -7.37 18.49 0.09
CA LYS A 51 -6.72 19.79 0.14
C LYS A 51 -5.95 20.08 -1.16
N LEU A 52 -5.22 19.08 -1.66
CA LEU A 52 -4.51 19.20 -2.94
C LEU A 52 -5.49 19.46 -4.11
N SER A 53 -6.59 18.70 -4.15
CA SER A 53 -7.62 18.89 -5.19
C SER A 53 -8.28 20.28 -5.10
N TYR A 54 -8.49 20.80 -3.89
CA TYR A 54 -9.00 22.15 -3.66
C TYR A 54 -8.02 23.22 -4.20
N GLU A 55 -6.72 23.09 -3.89
CA GLU A 55 -5.69 24.00 -4.35
C GLU A 55 -5.61 24.02 -5.90
N ASN A 56 -5.73 22.87 -6.54
CA ASN A 56 -5.80 22.77 -8.00
C ASN A 56 -7.04 23.47 -8.55
N LEU A 57 -8.22 23.26 -7.96
CA LEU A 57 -9.47 23.88 -8.36
C LEU A 57 -9.42 25.42 -8.19
N GLU A 58 -8.86 25.91 -7.06
CA GLU A 58 -8.74 27.35 -6.79
C GLU A 58 -7.88 28.06 -7.84
N ASN A 59 -6.82 27.40 -8.30
CA ASN A 59 -5.89 27.95 -9.30
C ASN A 59 -6.34 27.76 -10.77
N LEU A 60 -7.46 27.07 -11.01
CA LEU A 60 -7.93 26.78 -12.36
C LEU A 60 -8.39 28.05 -13.08
N ILE A 61 -7.95 28.21 -14.31
CA ILE A 61 -8.30 29.33 -15.20
C ILE A 61 -9.05 28.76 -16.41
N PHE A 62 -10.25 29.24 -16.68
CA PHE A 62 -11.00 28.84 -17.87
C PHE A 62 -10.49 29.55 -19.10
N THR A 63 -10.27 28.81 -20.18
CA THR A 63 -9.71 29.31 -21.43
C THR A 63 -10.71 29.33 -22.57
N GLY A 64 -11.86 28.67 -22.43
CA GLY A 64 -12.82 28.51 -23.51
C GLY A 64 -14.29 28.35 -23.07
N GLU A 65 -15.08 27.77 -23.95
CA GLU A 65 -16.52 27.52 -23.78
C GLU A 65 -16.77 26.05 -23.34
N GLU A 66 -16.08 25.60 -22.33
CA GLU A 66 -16.18 24.23 -21.81
C GLU A 66 -17.56 23.98 -21.21
N ASP A 67 -18.18 22.83 -21.54
CA ASP A 67 -19.42 22.40 -20.91
C ASP A 67 -19.11 21.62 -19.58
N LEU A 68 -19.14 22.37 -18.49
CA LEU A 68 -18.88 21.85 -17.15
C LEU A 68 -20.16 21.48 -16.37
N ALA A 69 -21.35 21.58 -16.98
CA ALA A 69 -22.62 21.43 -16.28
C ALA A 69 -22.74 20.03 -15.63
N LEU A 70 -22.48 18.98 -16.40
CA LEU A 70 -22.63 17.61 -15.92
C LEU A 70 -21.59 17.26 -14.84
N VAL A 71 -20.33 17.61 -15.06
CA VAL A 71 -19.25 17.30 -14.11
C VAL A 71 -19.40 18.11 -12.82
N SER A 72 -19.84 19.38 -12.88
CA SER A 72 -20.10 20.19 -11.69
C SER A 72 -21.25 19.62 -10.84
N GLU A 73 -22.31 19.11 -11.46
CA GLU A 73 -23.40 18.42 -10.77
C GLU A 73 -22.87 17.16 -10.04
N ARG A 74 -21.97 16.39 -10.69
CA ARG A 74 -21.33 15.21 -10.08
C ARG A 74 -20.42 15.58 -8.92
N VAL A 75 -19.63 16.66 -9.03
CA VAL A 75 -18.80 17.18 -7.92
C VAL A 75 -19.67 17.57 -6.72
N MET A 76 -20.76 18.33 -6.96
CA MET A 76 -21.68 18.72 -5.88
C MET A 76 -22.37 17.53 -5.24
N GLY A 77 -22.75 16.54 -6.03
CA GLY A 77 -23.31 15.27 -5.53
C GLY A 77 -22.33 14.54 -4.62
N SER A 78 -21.06 14.44 -5.03
CA SER A 78 -19.99 13.78 -4.25
C SER A 78 -19.64 14.57 -2.99
N LEU A 79 -19.62 15.89 -3.02
CA LEU A 79 -19.47 16.74 -1.82
C LEU A 79 -20.58 16.46 -0.79
N THR A 80 -21.82 16.34 -1.27
CA THR A 80 -22.96 16.03 -0.40
C THR A 80 -22.84 14.61 0.17
N ALA A 81 -22.45 13.64 -0.64
CA ALA A 81 -22.22 12.26 -0.21
C ALA A 81 -21.12 12.17 0.86
N LEU A 82 -20.00 12.87 0.65
CA LEU A 82 -18.90 12.90 1.62
C LEU A 82 -19.29 13.57 2.93
N ARG A 83 -20.05 14.66 2.88
CA ARG A 83 -20.60 15.28 4.11
C ARG A 83 -21.47 14.31 4.90
N LYS A 84 -22.36 13.60 4.22
CA LYS A 84 -23.21 12.59 4.82
C LYS A 84 -22.39 11.42 5.39
N ALA A 85 -21.37 10.96 4.68
CA ALA A 85 -20.49 9.90 5.15
C ALA A 85 -19.69 10.29 6.40
N LEU A 86 -19.26 11.56 6.50
CA LEU A 86 -18.59 12.10 7.71
C LEU A 86 -19.51 12.14 8.95
N ASP A 87 -20.81 12.20 8.75
CA ASP A 87 -21.81 12.09 9.82
C ASP A 87 -22.21 10.63 10.10
N GLY A 88 -21.73 9.70 9.31
CA GLY A 88 -21.97 8.26 9.43
C GLY A 88 -20.96 7.56 10.32
N GLU A 89 -21.01 6.22 10.28
CA GLU A 89 -20.26 5.37 11.21
C GLU A 89 -19.05 4.66 10.60
N LEU A 90 -18.95 4.61 9.27
CA LEU A 90 -17.97 3.78 8.55
C LEU A 90 -16.97 4.63 7.78
N LEU A 91 -15.69 4.50 8.16
CA LEU A 91 -14.60 5.18 7.47
C LEU A 91 -14.48 4.75 6.00
N SER A 92 -14.87 3.50 5.64
CA SER A 92 -14.92 3.04 4.25
C SER A 92 -15.84 3.90 3.38
N HIS A 93 -17.00 4.30 3.89
CA HIS A 93 -17.92 5.19 3.17
C HIS A 93 -17.34 6.60 2.99
N VAL A 94 -16.63 7.11 4.01
CA VAL A 94 -15.93 8.40 3.91
C VAL A 94 -14.84 8.34 2.85
N THR A 95 -14.06 7.27 2.81
CA THR A 95 -12.99 7.07 1.83
C THR A 95 -13.54 6.92 0.42
N GLU A 96 -14.62 6.14 0.24
CA GLU A 96 -15.29 5.96 -1.06
C GLU A 96 -15.85 7.28 -1.60
N ALA A 97 -16.56 8.03 -0.76
CA ALA A 97 -17.11 9.33 -1.13
C ALA A 97 -16.03 10.37 -1.44
N ALA A 98 -14.89 10.32 -0.72
CA ALA A 98 -13.73 11.18 -1.00
C ALA A 98 -13.06 10.81 -2.33
N ASP A 99 -12.95 9.52 -2.64
CA ASP A 99 -12.41 9.03 -3.91
C ASP A 99 -13.29 9.45 -5.09
N ASP A 100 -14.61 9.38 -4.93
CA ASP A 100 -15.57 9.87 -5.91
C ASP A 100 -15.42 11.37 -6.14
N LEU A 101 -15.35 12.14 -5.07
CA LEU A 101 -15.19 13.59 -5.14
C LEU A 101 -13.90 13.96 -5.88
N GLN A 102 -12.78 13.35 -5.50
CA GLN A 102 -11.50 13.61 -6.16
C GLN A 102 -11.52 13.25 -7.64
N TYR A 103 -12.12 12.10 -7.99
CA TYR A 103 -12.27 11.72 -9.39
C TYR A 103 -13.02 12.78 -10.21
N TYR A 104 -14.13 13.30 -9.69
CA TYR A 104 -14.91 14.30 -10.40
C TYR A 104 -14.24 15.67 -10.41
N LEU A 105 -13.46 16.03 -9.40
CA LEU A 105 -12.65 17.25 -9.39
C LEU A 105 -11.52 17.19 -10.43
N ASP A 106 -10.83 16.05 -10.53
CA ASP A 106 -9.81 15.81 -11.54
C ASP A 106 -10.43 15.87 -12.95
N SER A 107 -11.62 15.28 -13.15
CA SER A 107 -12.36 15.34 -14.40
C SER A 107 -12.81 16.77 -14.74
N PHE A 108 -13.29 17.51 -13.74
CA PHE A 108 -13.64 18.92 -13.91
C PHE A 108 -12.44 19.73 -14.38
N THR A 109 -11.29 19.54 -13.78
CA THR A 109 -10.04 20.20 -14.15
C THR A 109 -9.60 19.82 -15.56
N SER A 110 -9.68 18.53 -15.93
CA SER A 110 -9.30 18.05 -17.26
C SER A 110 -10.23 18.56 -18.36
N ILE A 111 -11.54 18.67 -18.12
CA ILE A 111 -12.48 19.29 -19.08
C ILE A 111 -12.19 20.79 -19.21
N ALA A 112 -11.98 21.48 -18.09
CA ALA A 112 -11.69 22.91 -18.09
C ALA A 112 -10.35 23.26 -18.76
N ASN A 113 -9.39 22.33 -18.78
CA ASN A 113 -8.12 22.47 -19.51
C ASN A 113 -8.20 22.03 -20.98
N GLY A 114 -9.36 21.55 -21.44
CA GLY A 114 -9.52 21.01 -22.81
C GLY A 114 -8.81 19.69 -23.05
N GLU A 115 -8.46 18.94 -21.99
CA GLU A 115 -7.81 17.62 -22.08
C GLU A 115 -8.79 16.51 -22.45
N ILE A 116 -10.07 16.68 -22.07
CA ILE A 116 -11.20 15.80 -22.43
C ILE A 116 -12.43 16.66 -22.75
N ASP A 117 -13.22 16.23 -23.74
CA ASP A 117 -14.38 17.00 -24.20
C ASP A 117 -15.60 16.90 -23.29
N ALA A 118 -15.88 15.70 -22.76
CA ALA A 118 -17.03 15.45 -21.90
C ALA A 118 -16.86 14.14 -21.08
N LEU A 119 -17.71 13.96 -20.08
CA LEU A 119 -17.81 12.71 -19.35
C LEU A 119 -18.74 11.72 -20.07
N ASP A 120 -18.23 10.56 -20.46
CA ASP A 120 -19.03 9.40 -20.88
C ASP A 120 -19.33 8.50 -19.66
N GLU A 121 -20.60 8.21 -19.40
CA GLU A 121 -21.01 7.40 -18.24
C GLU A 121 -20.42 5.98 -18.25
N ALA A 122 -20.25 5.36 -19.39
CA ALA A 122 -19.62 4.05 -19.51
C ALA A 122 -18.12 4.11 -19.19
N GLU A 123 -17.45 5.17 -19.67
CA GLU A 123 -16.03 5.40 -19.44
C GLU A 123 -15.75 5.85 -18.00
N ILE A 124 -16.66 6.62 -17.38
CA ILE A 124 -16.57 7.06 -15.98
C ILE A 124 -16.33 5.88 -15.05
N LYS A 125 -17.14 4.82 -15.16
CA LYS A 125 -17.03 3.65 -14.29
C LYS A 125 -15.68 2.93 -14.44
N ALA A 126 -15.20 2.78 -15.67
CA ALA A 126 -13.90 2.16 -15.95
C ALA A 126 -12.73 3.01 -15.45
N LYS A 127 -12.81 4.34 -15.64
CA LYS A 127 -11.79 5.29 -15.18
C LYS A 127 -11.73 5.37 -13.65
N LYS A 128 -12.87 5.42 -12.95
CA LYS A 128 -12.94 5.36 -11.49
C LYS A 128 -12.28 4.12 -10.93
N LEU A 129 -12.57 2.96 -11.51
CA LEU A 129 -11.98 1.70 -11.10
C LEU A 129 -10.46 1.71 -11.29
N SER A 130 -9.99 2.18 -12.45
CA SER A 130 -8.55 2.32 -12.75
C SER A 130 -7.86 3.27 -11.78
N TRP A 131 -8.49 4.39 -11.45
CA TRP A 131 -7.97 5.38 -10.52
C TRP A 131 -7.91 4.85 -9.08
N SER A 132 -8.97 4.15 -8.64
CA SER A 132 -9.00 3.51 -7.32
C SER A 132 -7.91 2.45 -7.19
N LYS A 133 -7.65 1.65 -8.25
CA LYS A 133 -6.54 0.71 -8.32
C LYS A 133 -5.18 1.41 -8.15
N ARG A 134 -4.95 2.52 -8.86
CA ARG A 134 -3.69 3.29 -8.74
C ARG A 134 -3.43 3.75 -7.31
N ARG A 135 -4.46 4.18 -6.60
CA ARG A 135 -4.32 4.60 -5.19
C ARG A 135 -3.98 3.42 -4.28
N LEU A 136 -4.57 2.24 -4.50
CA LEU A 136 -4.19 1.06 -3.74
C LEU A 136 -2.76 0.62 -4.07
N TYR A 137 -2.30 0.73 -5.33
CA TYR A 137 -0.90 0.53 -5.68
C TYR A 137 0.03 1.48 -4.92
N ALA A 138 -0.31 2.77 -4.84
CA ALA A 138 0.48 3.74 -4.07
C ALA A 138 0.58 3.36 -2.58
N LYS A 139 -0.50 2.82 -1.98
CA LYS A 139 -0.46 2.29 -0.61
C LYS A 139 0.42 1.05 -0.48
N LEU A 140 0.50 0.19 -1.48
CA LEU A 140 1.43 -0.94 -1.49
C LEU A 140 2.90 -0.50 -1.58
N ASP A 141 3.20 0.54 -2.36
CA ASP A 141 4.54 1.11 -2.43
C ASP A 141 4.93 1.78 -1.10
N GLU A 142 3.99 2.44 -0.44
CA GLU A 142 4.17 2.97 0.91
C GLU A 142 4.45 1.83 1.92
N LEU A 143 3.74 0.70 1.82
CA LEU A 143 3.97 -0.48 2.67
C LEU A 143 5.38 -1.06 2.45
N LYS A 144 5.89 -1.08 1.22
CA LYS A 144 7.29 -1.46 0.93
C LYS A 144 8.27 -0.53 1.62
N SER A 145 8.06 0.79 1.52
CA SER A 145 8.92 1.77 2.19
C SER A 145 8.93 1.58 3.71
N ILE A 146 7.80 1.23 4.31
CA ILE A 146 7.73 0.89 5.73
C ILE A 146 8.52 -0.39 6.01
N LYS A 147 8.43 -1.42 5.17
CA LYS A 147 9.22 -2.64 5.30
C LYS A 147 10.73 -2.36 5.26
N ASP A 148 11.17 -1.47 4.36
CA ASP A 148 12.58 -1.04 4.30
C ASP A 148 13.01 -0.36 5.60
N THR A 149 12.14 0.49 6.18
CA THR A 149 12.41 1.13 7.48
C THR A 149 12.52 0.10 8.61
N PHE A 150 11.67 -0.94 8.63
CA PHE A 150 11.81 -2.06 9.57
C PHE A 150 13.14 -2.79 9.39
N THR A 151 13.56 -3.02 8.15
CA THR A 151 14.85 -3.65 7.84
C THR A 151 16.03 -2.85 8.36
N GLU A 152 15.99 -1.53 8.23
CA GLU A 152 17.02 -0.65 8.80
C GLU A 152 17.07 -0.70 10.33
N GLN A 153 15.90 -0.74 10.99
CA GLN A 153 15.84 -0.86 12.44
C GLN A 153 16.37 -2.21 12.93
N GLU A 154 16.04 -3.30 12.22
CA GLU A 154 16.58 -4.63 12.52
C GLU A 154 18.11 -4.66 12.40
N LYS A 155 18.67 -4.12 11.32
CA LYS A 155 20.14 -4.02 11.14
C LYS A 155 20.82 -3.22 12.24
N ARG A 156 20.21 -2.11 12.69
CA ARG A 156 20.73 -1.33 13.83
C ARG A 156 20.73 -2.16 15.11
N LEU A 157 19.67 -2.92 15.33
CA LEU A 157 19.53 -3.81 16.47
C LEU A 157 20.57 -4.95 16.45
N GLU A 158 20.83 -5.54 15.27
CA GLU A 158 21.89 -6.55 15.10
C GLU A 158 23.27 -5.97 15.43
N GLY A 159 23.56 -4.76 15.01
CA GLY A 159 24.80 -4.05 15.37
C GLY A 159 24.92 -3.86 16.89
N GLU A 160 23.81 -3.52 17.58
CA GLU A 160 23.79 -3.41 19.04
C GLU A 160 24.02 -4.76 19.72
N ILE A 161 23.36 -5.83 19.25
CA ILE A 161 23.52 -7.19 19.77
C ILE A 161 24.98 -7.61 19.63
N THR A 162 25.58 -7.50 18.44
CA THR A 162 26.97 -7.89 18.19
C THR A 162 27.96 -7.09 19.08
N GLY A 163 27.70 -5.79 19.27
CA GLY A 163 28.50 -4.98 20.20
C GLY A 163 28.42 -5.50 21.64
N ARG A 164 27.20 -5.83 22.13
CA ARG A 164 27.00 -6.35 23.49
C ARG A 164 27.54 -7.77 23.68
N GLU A 165 27.50 -8.62 22.66
CA GLU A 165 28.13 -9.94 22.68
C GLU A 165 29.66 -9.83 22.85
N ARG A 166 30.28 -8.84 22.17
CA ARG A 166 31.70 -8.55 22.33
C ARG A 166 32.02 -8.06 23.73
N ASP A 167 31.25 -7.10 24.27
CA ASP A 167 31.37 -6.60 25.64
C ASP A 167 31.24 -7.77 26.66
N LEU A 168 30.30 -8.68 26.40
CA LEU A 168 30.09 -9.88 27.26
C LEU A 168 31.32 -10.77 27.25
N ALA A 169 31.86 -11.10 26.08
CA ALA A 169 33.07 -11.93 25.97
C ALA A 169 34.27 -11.29 26.67
N GLU A 170 34.42 -9.95 26.57
CA GLU A 170 35.49 -9.25 27.29
C GLU A 170 35.33 -9.33 28.81
N LEU A 171 34.11 -9.17 29.34
CA LEU A 171 33.82 -9.27 30.77
C LEU A 171 34.03 -10.71 31.30
N GLU A 172 33.63 -11.72 30.53
CA GLU A 172 33.83 -13.15 30.87
C GLU A 172 35.35 -13.46 30.91
N ASN A 173 36.11 -13.00 29.92
CA ASN A 173 37.60 -13.15 29.93
C ASN A 173 38.26 -12.45 31.11
N LYS A 174 37.80 -11.24 31.46
CA LYS A 174 38.30 -10.51 32.64
C LYS A 174 37.98 -11.24 33.93
N MET A 175 36.77 -11.81 34.04
CA MET A 175 36.36 -12.60 35.23
C MET A 175 37.19 -13.87 35.40
N ILE A 176 37.53 -14.54 34.28
CA ILE A 176 38.36 -15.79 34.32
C ILE A 176 39.79 -15.48 34.75
N ALA A 177 40.32 -14.28 34.40
CA ALA A 177 41.69 -13.87 34.74
C ALA A 177 41.83 -13.19 36.11
N GLU A 178 40.75 -13.02 36.87
CA GLU A 178 40.73 -12.29 38.14
C GLU A 178 40.75 -13.27 39.33
N ASP A 179 41.62 -12.96 40.31
CA ASP A 179 41.75 -13.76 41.53
C ASP A 179 41.02 -13.12 42.74
N ASN A 180 40.61 -11.86 42.64
CA ASN A 180 39.98 -11.16 43.74
C ASN A 180 38.46 -11.42 43.77
N GLU A 181 37.99 -12.11 44.79
CA GLU A 181 36.61 -12.52 44.97
C GLU A 181 35.60 -11.35 44.91
N ARG A 182 35.95 -10.17 45.42
CA ARG A 182 35.09 -8.97 45.31
C ARG A 182 34.91 -8.52 43.88
N VAL A 183 36.00 -8.53 43.12
CA VAL A 183 36.02 -8.11 41.71
C VAL A 183 35.24 -9.16 40.87
N ILE A 184 35.48 -10.44 41.15
CA ILE A 184 34.73 -11.54 40.50
C ILE A 184 33.23 -11.39 40.72
N ASN A 185 32.78 -11.10 41.95
CA ASN A 185 31.37 -10.90 42.26
C ASN A 185 30.76 -9.64 41.53
N GLU A 186 31.55 -8.59 41.39
CA GLU A 186 31.13 -7.39 40.64
C GLU A 186 31.03 -7.68 39.13
N LEU A 187 32.01 -8.36 38.55
CA LEU A 187 32.01 -8.80 37.15
C LEU A 187 30.84 -9.73 36.86
N PHE A 188 30.57 -10.70 37.77
CA PHE A 188 29.42 -11.59 37.63
C PHE A 188 28.07 -10.84 37.55
N ARG A 189 27.89 -9.80 38.38
CA ARG A 189 26.68 -8.96 38.33
C ARG A 189 26.57 -8.23 37.00
N LYS A 190 27.68 -7.65 36.48
CA LYS A 190 27.74 -6.98 35.18
C LYS A 190 27.41 -7.94 34.03
N ILE A 191 28.00 -9.14 34.04
CA ILE A 191 27.73 -10.20 33.06
C ILE A 191 26.25 -10.62 33.10
N SER A 192 25.67 -10.84 34.27
CA SER A 192 24.27 -11.23 34.43
C SER A 192 23.32 -10.13 33.88
N ALA A 193 23.61 -8.86 34.20
CA ALA A 193 22.84 -7.73 33.68
C ALA A 193 22.94 -7.62 32.15
N LEU A 194 24.13 -7.85 31.59
CA LEU A 194 24.37 -7.78 30.16
C LEU A 194 23.69 -8.94 29.42
N LYS A 195 23.73 -10.17 29.97
CA LYS A 195 22.98 -11.34 29.44
C LYS A 195 21.49 -11.06 29.39
N SER A 196 20.91 -10.56 30.49
CA SER A 196 19.49 -10.19 30.52
C SER A 196 19.15 -9.13 29.47
N LYS A 197 20.03 -8.16 29.25
CA LYS A 197 19.83 -7.16 28.20
C LYS A 197 19.92 -7.77 26.80
N LEU A 198 20.85 -8.68 26.55
CA LEU A 198 20.97 -9.41 25.27
C LEU A 198 19.71 -10.25 25.00
N ASP A 199 19.16 -10.93 26.01
CA ASP A 199 17.92 -11.69 25.86
C ASP A 199 16.77 -10.77 25.41
N MET A 200 16.63 -9.59 26.02
CA MET A 200 15.61 -8.62 25.62
C MET A 200 15.83 -8.13 24.17
N LEU A 201 17.06 -7.86 23.75
CA LEU A 201 17.37 -7.44 22.37
C LEU A 201 17.09 -8.57 21.38
N ASN A 202 17.37 -9.81 21.71
CA ASN A 202 17.07 -10.98 20.87
C ASN A 202 15.56 -11.20 20.71
N VAL A 203 14.78 -11.04 21.79
CA VAL A 203 13.30 -11.06 21.71
C VAL A 203 12.82 -9.96 20.77
N ARG A 204 13.35 -8.75 20.90
CA ARG A 204 13.00 -7.64 20.03
C ARG A 204 13.34 -7.91 18.56
N ARG A 205 14.49 -8.52 18.26
CA ARG A 205 14.86 -8.96 16.91
C ARG A 205 13.87 -9.99 16.36
N SER A 206 13.48 -10.97 17.17
CA SER A 206 12.46 -11.96 16.80
C SER A 206 11.12 -11.29 16.44
N ASN A 207 10.73 -10.23 17.15
CA ASN A 207 9.52 -9.48 16.86
C ASN A 207 9.61 -8.69 15.54
N TYR A 208 10.78 -8.15 15.16
CA TYR A 208 10.99 -7.59 13.82
C TYR A 208 10.80 -8.67 12.74
N SER A 209 11.41 -9.83 12.90
CA SER A 209 11.24 -10.95 11.96
C SER A 209 9.78 -11.37 11.82
N ALA A 210 9.02 -11.40 12.91
CA ALA A 210 7.59 -11.67 12.89
C ALA A 210 6.81 -10.57 12.14
N CYS A 211 7.19 -9.30 12.30
CA CYS A 211 6.59 -8.20 11.55
C CYS A 211 6.77 -8.37 10.04
N PHE A 212 7.95 -8.79 9.57
CA PHE A 212 8.20 -9.05 8.15
C PHE A 212 7.26 -10.10 7.57
N GLY A 213 7.10 -11.24 8.27
CA GLY A 213 6.20 -12.30 7.84
C GLY A 213 4.76 -11.80 7.65
N VAL A 214 4.27 -10.97 8.59
CA VAL A 214 2.92 -10.41 8.50
C VAL A 214 2.81 -9.36 7.38
N LEU A 215 3.82 -8.51 7.21
CA LEU A 215 3.88 -7.53 6.10
C LEU A 215 3.82 -8.22 4.73
N ASP A 216 4.55 -9.31 4.55
CA ASP A 216 4.52 -10.07 3.31
C ASP A 216 3.15 -10.68 3.02
N ILE A 217 2.46 -11.18 4.05
CA ILE A 217 1.09 -11.70 3.93
C ILE A 217 0.11 -10.57 3.55
N ILE A 218 0.21 -9.41 4.20
CA ILE A 218 -0.63 -8.24 3.87
C ILE A 218 -0.40 -7.82 2.42
N TYR A 219 0.87 -7.72 2.00
CA TYR A 219 1.24 -7.35 0.64
C TYR A 219 0.67 -8.33 -0.39
N ALA A 220 0.82 -9.64 -0.15
CA ALA A 220 0.31 -10.67 -1.05
C ALA A 220 -1.22 -10.60 -1.20
N ASN A 221 -1.96 -10.49 -0.10
CA ASN A 221 -3.42 -10.40 -0.13
C ASN A 221 -3.91 -9.09 -0.79
N ALA A 222 -3.26 -7.97 -0.52
CA ALA A 222 -3.63 -6.70 -1.16
C ALA A 222 -3.29 -6.69 -2.66
N SER A 223 -2.20 -7.34 -3.08
CA SER A 223 -1.86 -7.55 -4.50
C SER A 223 -2.89 -8.45 -5.19
N GLU A 224 -3.41 -9.46 -4.50
CA GLU A 224 -4.48 -10.32 -5.01
C GLU A 224 -5.78 -9.54 -5.25
N ILE A 225 -6.16 -8.65 -4.33
CA ILE A 225 -7.30 -7.74 -4.52
C ILE A 225 -7.13 -6.90 -5.80
N LEU A 226 -5.91 -6.39 -6.05
CA LEU A 226 -5.62 -5.59 -7.24
C LEU A 226 -5.63 -6.41 -8.54
N ALA A 227 -5.26 -7.67 -8.47
CA ALA A 227 -5.23 -8.58 -9.64
C ALA A 227 -6.61 -9.11 -10.00
N ALA A 228 -7.59 -9.04 -9.09
CA ALA A 228 -8.93 -9.54 -9.33
C ALA A 228 -9.61 -8.82 -10.50
N GLY A 229 -10.28 -9.59 -11.34
CA GLY A 229 -11.02 -9.08 -12.51
C GLY A 229 -12.27 -8.31 -12.11
N GLN A 230 -12.88 -8.71 -10.99
CA GLN A 230 -14.12 -8.13 -10.49
C GLN A 230 -13.97 -7.70 -9.03
N PHE A 231 -13.84 -6.41 -8.81
CA PHE A 231 -13.99 -5.83 -7.49
C PHE A 231 -14.66 -4.46 -7.58
N SER A 232 -15.40 -4.13 -6.55
CA SER A 232 -16.11 -2.85 -6.48
C SER A 232 -15.23 -1.76 -5.90
N MET A 233 -15.63 -0.51 -6.08
CA MET A 233 -14.99 0.62 -5.41
C MET A 233 -15.07 0.50 -3.88
N GLU A 234 -16.12 -0.16 -3.36
CA GLU A 234 -16.29 -0.42 -1.93
C GLU A 234 -15.16 -1.30 -1.37
N GLU A 235 -14.81 -2.42 -2.04
CA GLU A 235 -13.70 -3.28 -1.61
C GLU A 235 -12.37 -2.55 -1.68
N THR A 236 -12.15 -1.72 -2.70
CA THR A 236 -10.93 -0.90 -2.80
C THR A 236 -10.86 0.14 -1.69
N ALA A 237 -11.97 0.82 -1.39
CA ALA A 237 -12.03 1.79 -0.30
C ALA A 237 -11.77 1.12 1.06
N LYS A 238 -12.36 -0.06 1.30
CA LYS A 238 -12.10 -0.86 2.50
C LYS A 238 -10.63 -1.25 2.61
N ALA A 239 -10.03 -1.76 1.54
CA ALA A 239 -8.61 -2.14 1.53
C ALA A 239 -7.70 -0.92 1.82
N LYS A 240 -7.99 0.26 1.27
CA LYS A 240 -7.24 1.50 1.56
C LYS A 240 -7.34 1.92 3.01
N VAL A 241 -8.52 1.82 3.63
CA VAL A 241 -8.72 2.12 5.05
C VAL A 241 -7.92 1.16 5.93
N LEU A 242 -7.95 -0.13 5.60
CA LEU A 242 -7.24 -1.15 6.34
C LEU A 242 -5.72 -1.01 6.24
N LEU A 243 -5.23 -0.48 5.11
CA LEU A 243 -3.84 -0.06 4.94
C LEU A 243 -3.59 1.35 5.51
N ASN A 244 -4.12 1.62 6.71
CA ASN A 244 -3.79 2.85 7.44
C ASN A 244 -2.36 2.79 7.98
N LEU A 245 -1.42 3.18 7.15
CA LEU A 245 0.01 3.04 7.38
C LEU A 245 0.57 4.10 8.34
N GLY A 246 -0.20 5.15 8.63
CA GLY A 246 0.22 6.21 9.57
C GLY A 246 0.48 5.68 10.98
N LYS A 247 -0.41 4.83 11.49
CA LYS A 247 -0.23 4.17 12.80
C LYS A 247 0.98 3.25 12.82
N LEU A 248 1.22 2.52 11.73
CA LEU A 248 2.36 1.61 11.61
C LEU A 248 3.67 2.38 11.56
N ARG A 249 3.75 3.48 10.82
CA ARG A 249 4.93 4.36 10.78
C ARG A 249 5.30 4.91 12.14
N ALA A 250 4.32 5.27 12.96
CA ALA A 250 4.55 5.81 14.30
C ALA A 250 5.22 4.80 15.25
N VAL A 251 5.09 3.49 14.99
CA VAL A 251 5.59 2.42 15.88
C VAL A 251 6.65 1.52 15.23
N VAL A 252 7.25 1.95 14.12
CA VAL A 252 8.30 1.16 13.42
C VAL A 252 9.47 0.81 14.32
N SER A 253 9.82 1.68 15.29
CA SER A 253 10.87 1.41 16.27
C SER A 253 10.42 0.52 17.45
N GLU A 254 9.14 0.15 17.51
CA GLU A 254 8.54 -0.63 18.60
C GLU A 254 7.84 -1.89 18.03
N PRO A 255 8.61 -2.95 17.65
CA PRO A 255 8.07 -4.11 16.95
C PRO A 255 6.98 -4.84 17.73
N ASP A 256 7.01 -4.79 19.06
CA ASP A 256 5.96 -5.36 19.93
C ASP A 256 4.59 -4.71 19.71
N LYS A 257 4.57 -3.39 19.51
CA LYS A 257 3.35 -2.64 19.19
C LYS A 257 2.97 -2.80 17.72
N ALA A 258 3.97 -2.79 16.84
CA ALA A 258 3.78 -2.92 15.39
C ALA A 258 3.11 -4.26 15.03
N ILE A 259 3.52 -5.37 15.64
CA ILE A 259 2.94 -6.68 15.36
C ILE A 259 1.44 -6.75 15.70
N GLY A 260 1.01 -6.05 16.74
CA GLY A 260 -0.42 -5.96 17.09
C GLY A 260 -1.24 -5.27 15.99
N ILE A 261 -0.75 -4.14 15.47
CA ILE A 261 -1.38 -3.41 14.37
C ILE A 261 -1.38 -4.25 13.10
N LEU A 262 -0.24 -4.86 12.76
CA LEU A 262 -0.08 -5.68 11.57
C LEU A 262 -1.01 -6.90 11.57
N LYS A 263 -1.21 -7.58 12.69
CA LYS A 263 -2.14 -8.72 12.79
C LYS A 263 -3.59 -8.32 12.55
N VAL A 264 -4.01 -7.14 13.01
CA VAL A 264 -5.36 -6.62 12.71
C VAL A 264 -5.48 -6.34 11.22
N MET A 265 -4.50 -5.63 10.62
CA MET A 265 -4.48 -5.36 9.18
C MET A 265 -4.47 -6.65 8.35
N GLU A 266 -3.69 -7.64 8.74
CA GLU A 266 -3.62 -8.95 8.08
C GLU A 266 -4.98 -9.64 8.05
N LYS A 267 -5.66 -9.70 9.20
CA LYS A 267 -6.99 -10.32 9.31
C LYS A 267 -7.97 -9.64 8.35
N ASP A 268 -8.04 -8.33 8.41
CA ASP A 268 -9.02 -7.55 7.67
C ASP A 268 -8.75 -7.61 6.15
N ILE A 269 -7.49 -7.53 5.72
CA ILE A 269 -7.10 -7.67 4.31
C ILE A 269 -7.41 -9.09 3.79
N LYS A 270 -7.16 -10.11 4.60
CA LYS A 270 -7.52 -11.50 4.24
C LYS A 270 -9.03 -11.67 4.02
N GLU A 271 -9.85 -11.05 4.86
CA GLU A 271 -11.31 -11.09 4.71
C GLU A 271 -11.76 -10.46 3.39
N ILE A 272 -11.17 -9.32 3.01
CA ILE A 272 -11.48 -8.65 1.73
C ILE A 272 -10.99 -9.49 0.54
N SER A 273 -9.76 -10.00 0.59
CA SER A 273 -9.18 -10.84 -0.46
C SER A 273 -10.04 -12.10 -0.69
N ALA A 274 -10.48 -12.76 0.39
CA ALA A 274 -11.36 -13.91 0.31
C ALA A 274 -12.73 -13.56 -0.32
N LYS A 275 -13.29 -12.39 0.03
CA LYS A 275 -14.55 -11.91 -0.55
C LYS A 275 -14.40 -11.65 -2.06
N VAL A 276 -13.33 -10.97 -2.47
CA VAL A 276 -13.05 -10.67 -3.88
C VAL A 276 -12.85 -11.97 -4.67
N ARG A 277 -12.09 -12.93 -4.14
CA ARG A 277 -11.91 -14.25 -4.75
C ARG A 277 -13.24 -14.99 -4.94
N SER A 278 -14.10 -14.99 -3.92
CA SER A 278 -15.43 -15.59 -3.99
C SER A 278 -16.34 -14.91 -5.04
N MET A 279 -16.15 -13.62 -5.30
CA MET A 279 -16.88 -12.91 -6.37
C MET A 279 -16.36 -13.33 -7.75
N ASP A 280 -15.05 -13.40 -7.96
CA ASP A 280 -14.43 -13.86 -9.19
C ASP A 280 -14.86 -15.31 -9.51
N GLU A 281 -14.82 -16.21 -8.53
CA GLU A 281 -15.27 -17.61 -8.70
C GLU A 281 -16.75 -17.70 -9.10
N LYS A 282 -17.63 -16.90 -8.51
CA LYS A 282 -19.07 -16.88 -8.87
C LYS A 282 -19.31 -16.39 -10.29
N VAL A 283 -18.57 -15.40 -10.75
CA VAL A 283 -18.70 -14.87 -12.10
C VAL A 283 -18.13 -15.85 -13.12
N PHE A 284 -16.99 -16.45 -12.84
CA PHE A 284 -16.47 -17.54 -13.67
C PHE A 284 -17.41 -18.76 -13.65
N GLY A 285 -17.96 -19.12 -12.48
CA GLY A 285 -18.93 -20.23 -12.35
C GLY A 285 -20.28 -19.98 -13.03
N LEU A 286 -20.75 -18.74 -13.09
CA LEU A 286 -21.99 -18.39 -13.81
C LEU A 286 -21.80 -18.36 -15.34
N ASN A 287 -20.58 -18.05 -15.81
CA ASN A 287 -20.22 -18.11 -17.23
C ASN A 287 -19.89 -19.54 -17.71
N THR A 288 -19.70 -20.49 -16.80
CA THR A 288 -19.37 -21.90 -17.10
C THR A 288 -20.58 -22.81 -17.08
N GLY A 289 -21.78 -22.30 -17.45
CA GLY A 289 -22.90 -23.17 -17.84
C GLY A 289 -22.58 -24.10 -19.04
N GLU A 290 -21.37 -23.98 -19.61
CA GLU A 290 -20.77 -24.91 -20.59
C GLU A 290 -19.38 -25.35 -20.08
N THR A 291 -19.33 -26.60 -19.66
CA THR A 291 -18.19 -27.30 -19.03
C THR A 291 -16.91 -27.45 -19.89
N SER A 292 -16.79 -26.79 -21.04
CA SER A 292 -15.66 -26.97 -21.96
C SER A 292 -14.60 -25.85 -21.95
N VAL A 293 -14.89 -24.67 -21.38
CA VAL A 293 -13.99 -23.50 -21.47
C VAL A 293 -12.98 -23.43 -20.31
N THR A 294 -13.35 -23.94 -19.13
CA THR A 294 -12.46 -23.95 -17.95
C THR A 294 -11.34 -24.96 -18.06
N ASP A 295 -11.58 -26.14 -18.61
CA ASP A 295 -10.55 -27.13 -18.83
C ASP A 295 -9.54 -26.65 -19.90
N SER A 296 -10.00 -25.94 -20.93
CA SER A 296 -9.15 -25.32 -21.94
C SER A 296 -8.28 -24.16 -21.38
N ALA A 297 -8.85 -23.31 -20.52
CA ALA A 297 -8.12 -22.19 -19.91
C ALA A 297 -7.12 -22.68 -18.86
N MET A 298 -7.47 -23.69 -18.06
CA MET A 298 -6.54 -24.32 -17.12
C MET A 298 -5.45 -25.10 -17.84
N ALA A 299 -5.78 -25.82 -18.91
CA ALA A 299 -4.80 -26.51 -19.75
C ALA A 299 -3.84 -25.51 -20.44
N TYR A 300 -4.35 -24.39 -20.95
CA TYR A 300 -3.54 -23.31 -21.52
C TYR A 300 -2.61 -22.65 -20.48
N LYS A 301 -3.11 -22.38 -19.29
CA LYS A 301 -2.31 -21.86 -18.17
C LYS A 301 -1.22 -22.85 -17.75
N ALA A 302 -1.55 -24.14 -17.65
CA ALA A 302 -0.60 -25.21 -17.32
C ALA A 302 0.48 -25.32 -18.40
N GLU A 303 0.11 -25.20 -19.67
CA GLU A 303 1.04 -25.22 -20.80
C GLU A 303 1.97 -24.00 -20.83
N LEU A 304 1.45 -22.81 -20.54
CA LEU A 304 2.28 -21.60 -20.38
C LEU A 304 3.28 -21.73 -19.23
N MET A 305 2.86 -22.28 -18.11
CA MET A 305 3.73 -22.52 -16.95
C MET A 305 4.80 -23.60 -17.27
N ARG A 306 4.45 -24.63 -18.04
CA ARG A 306 5.40 -25.63 -18.52
C ARG A 306 6.46 -25.00 -19.44
N LYS A 307 6.02 -24.21 -20.45
CA LYS A 307 6.93 -23.49 -21.37
C LYS A 307 7.84 -22.50 -20.64
N ALA A 308 7.33 -21.80 -19.61
CA ALA A 308 8.13 -20.91 -18.79
C ALA A 308 9.21 -21.67 -18.01
N ARG A 309 8.90 -22.86 -17.45
CA ARG A 309 9.85 -23.72 -16.75
C ARG A 309 10.89 -24.32 -17.70
N GLU A 310 10.48 -24.77 -18.88
CA GLU A 310 11.39 -25.26 -19.93
C GLU A 310 12.37 -24.18 -20.40
N LYS A 311 11.88 -22.93 -20.57
CA LYS A 311 12.71 -21.78 -20.92
C LYS A 311 13.73 -21.43 -19.83
N ALA A 312 13.32 -21.50 -18.56
CA ALA A 312 14.21 -21.28 -17.41
C ALA A 312 15.28 -22.39 -17.32
N ALA A 313 14.89 -23.66 -17.47
CA ALA A 313 15.80 -24.79 -17.45
C ALA A 313 16.81 -24.75 -18.63
N ASN A 314 16.37 -24.31 -19.83
CA ASN A 314 17.25 -24.13 -20.96
C ASN A 314 18.24 -22.97 -20.78
N ALA A 315 17.82 -21.87 -20.11
CA ALA A 315 18.70 -20.77 -19.77
C ALA A 315 19.79 -21.21 -18.76
N GLU A 316 19.42 -21.99 -17.77
CA GLU A 316 20.34 -22.56 -16.76
C GLU A 316 21.33 -23.56 -17.38
N ASN A 317 20.86 -24.37 -18.33
CA ASN A 317 21.73 -25.27 -19.10
C ASN A 317 22.72 -24.52 -20.00
N LEU A 318 22.32 -23.42 -20.62
CA LEU A 318 23.21 -22.56 -21.42
C LEU A 318 24.30 -21.92 -20.54
N GLU A 319 23.92 -21.41 -19.37
CA GLU A 319 24.85 -20.81 -18.41
C GLU A 319 25.86 -21.83 -17.87
N ASN A 320 25.42 -23.08 -17.66
CA ASN A 320 26.30 -24.18 -17.25
C ASN A 320 27.23 -24.64 -18.36
N LEU A 321 26.80 -24.62 -19.64
CA LEU A 321 27.63 -24.89 -20.81
C LEU A 321 28.69 -23.81 -21.01
N GLU A 322 28.34 -22.53 -20.84
CA GLU A 322 29.29 -21.42 -20.91
C GLU A 322 30.32 -21.48 -19.79
N ARG A 323 29.92 -21.82 -18.56
CA ARG A 323 30.86 -22.06 -17.44
C ARG A 323 31.74 -23.27 -17.68
N GLY A 324 31.23 -24.36 -18.29
CA GLY A 324 31.98 -25.56 -18.63
C GLY A 324 33.03 -25.32 -19.73
N THR A 325 32.74 -24.48 -20.71
CA THR A 325 33.69 -24.12 -21.79
C THR A 325 34.79 -23.17 -21.29
N MET A 326 34.51 -22.30 -20.30
CA MET A 326 35.54 -21.46 -19.70
C MET A 326 36.54 -22.25 -18.84
N THR A 327 36.08 -23.31 -18.16
CA THR A 327 36.98 -24.20 -17.40
C THR A 327 37.80 -25.13 -18.27
N ALA A 328 37.29 -25.56 -19.43
CA ALA A 328 38.04 -26.39 -20.40
C ALA A 328 39.10 -25.58 -21.15
N GLY A 329 38.83 -24.30 -21.45
CA GLY A 329 39.81 -23.39 -22.07
C GLY A 329 41.01 -23.03 -21.19
N ALA A 330 40.81 -23.01 -19.87
CA ALA A 330 41.89 -22.74 -18.89
C ALA A 330 42.81 -23.98 -18.68
N ALA A 331 42.31 -25.18 -18.92
CA ALA A 331 43.11 -26.42 -18.78
C ALA A 331 44.00 -26.72 -19.97
N THR A 332 43.73 -26.16 -21.16
CA THR A 332 44.55 -26.35 -22.37
C THR A 332 45.70 -25.34 -22.51
N ALA A 333 45.61 -24.18 -21.81
CA ALA A 333 46.65 -23.16 -21.86
C ALA A 333 47.89 -23.49 -20.97
N HIS A 334 47.87 -24.52 -20.14
CA HIS A 334 48.98 -24.94 -19.29
C HIS A 334 49.78 -26.15 -19.80
N LYS A 335 49.58 -26.58 -21.07
CA LYS A 335 50.27 -27.74 -21.64
C LYS A 335 51.23 -27.43 -22.81
N GLU A 336 51.48 -26.17 -23.13
CA GLU A 336 52.45 -25.76 -24.16
C GLU A 336 53.66 -24.98 -23.66
N GLU A 337 53.97 -25.02 -22.37
CA GLU A 337 55.30 -24.59 -21.87
C GLU A 337 55.87 -25.67 -20.93
N ASN A 338 56.46 -26.71 -21.56
CA ASN A 338 57.61 -27.46 -21.04
C ASN A 338 58.22 -28.30 -22.15
#